data_8cccd4d0637930172599263be35c2de5
#
_entry.id   8cccd4d0637930172599263be35c2de5
#
_cell.length_a   1.000
_cell.length_b   1.000
_cell.length_c   1.000
_cell.angle_alpha   90.00
_cell.angle_beta   90.00
_cell.angle_gamma   90.00
#
_symmetry.space_group_name_H-M   'P 1'
#
loop_
_entity.id
_entity.type
_entity.pdbx_description
1 polymer ?
#
loop_
_entity_poly.entity_id
_entity_poly.type
_entity_poly.pdbx_seq_one_letter_code
_entity_poly.pdbx_strand_id
1 'polypeptide(L)'
;MNQLEVSAQRRRVRRIWPPGWRIPVLLAGALGCLTLSGCIYLRLLELRNQLAAFDRYFEADLREGVKITCRKPVLLDEDMAFFRLVPESRERVGVAERWQFRWVKDDAVADENPRNYEVAVDFIFVDHKLTRVILPERLFAFVPKQFFLTIVRAFGHARIDKEKRTASTSVREDLGPNQTPPQLVRKDLMALLGAPLETKPTEAGILWRYRYRPASPSQRSGRIDATFTLDPASSKVRRIRGRVFDVTLDIAFPDSTIPPPADIKPAANVATP
;
A
#
# COMPACT_ATOMS: atom_id res chain seq x y z
N MET A 1 -62.26 46.49 -33.14
CA MET A 1 -61.28 46.29 -32.02
C MET A 1 -60.38 45.09 -32.40
N ASN A 2 -59.15 45.47 -32.87
CA ASN A 2 -58.23 44.56 -33.49
C ASN A 2 -57.39 43.83 -32.49
N GLN A 3 -57.31 42.51 -32.58
CA GLN A 3 -56.27 41.73 -31.92
C GLN A 3 -55.29 41.25 -33.00
N LEU A 4 -54.09 41.74 -32.88
CA LEU A 4 -52.92 41.36 -33.70
C LEU A 4 -52.29 40.10 -33.09
N GLU A 5 -52.41 38.97 -33.83
CA GLU A 5 -51.64 37.75 -33.54
C GLU A 5 -50.20 37.97 -33.96
N VAL A 6 -49.29 37.93 -32.98
CA VAL A 6 -47.86 37.92 -33.22
C VAL A 6 -47.40 36.45 -33.16
N SER A 7 -47.29 35.88 -34.35
CA SER A 7 -46.69 34.53 -34.54
C SER A 7 -45.16 34.59 -34.38
N ALA A 8 -44.68 34.10 -33.22
CA ALA A 8 -43.26 34.00 -32.94
C ALA A 8 -42.64 32.78 -33.68
N GLN A 9 -42.03 33.06 -34.82
CA GLN A 9 -41.31 32.10 -35.64
C GLN A 9 -39.96 31.75 -34.98
N ARG A 10 -39.88 30.65 -34.21
CA ARG A 10 -38.65 30.12 -33.67
C ARG A 10 -37.74 29.63 -34.79
N ARG A 11 -36.78 30.42 -35.20
CA ARG A 11 -35.65 30.03 -36.07
C ARG A 11 -34.75 29.06 -35.27
N ARG A 12 -34.82 27.78 -35.59
CA ARG A 12 -33.81 26.78 -35.14
C ARG A 12 -32.49 27.09 -35.85
N VAL A 13 -31.58 27.76 -35.14
CA VAL A 13 -30.19 27.91 -35.60
C VAL A 13 -29.52 26.58 -35.47
N ARG A 14 -29.46 25.81 -36.55
CA ARG A 14 -28.56 24.64 -36.66
C ARG A 14 -27.13 25.19 -36.70
N ARG A 15 -26.43 25.14 -35.58
CA ARG A 15 -24.98 25.36 -35.53
C ARG A 15 -24.32 24.22 -36.33
N ILE A 16 -24.04 24.45 -37.59
CA ILE A 16 -23.20 23.61 -38.42
C ILE A 16 -21.76 23.93 -38.04
N TRP A 17 -21.14 23.06 -37.23
CA TRP A 17 -19.73 23.18 -36.93
C TRP A 17 -18.91 22.90 -38.17
N PRO A 18 -17.95 23.77 -38.57
CA PRO A 18 -17.16 23.58 -39.77
C PRO A 18 -16.32 22.25 -39.62
N PRO A 19 -16.20 21.48 -40.72
CA PRO A 19 -15.55 20.17 -40.70
C PRO A 19 -14.07 20.18 -40.28
N GLY A 20 -13.42 21.34 -40.30
CA GLY A 20 -12.01 21.47 -39.91
C GLY A 20 -11.74 21.43 -38.38
N TRP A 21 -12.77 21.54 -37.54
CA TRP A 21 -12.58 21.55 -36.08
C TRP A 21 -12.51 20.15 -35.45
N ARG A 22 -12.78 19.09 -36.21
CA ARG A 22 -12.72 17.70 -35.71
C ARG A 22 -11.28 17.23 -35.47
N ILE A 23 -10.33 17.70 -36.24
CA ILE A 23 -8.91 17.35 -36.13
C ILE A 23 -8.27 17.90 -34.85
N PRO A 24 -8.42 19.20 -34.49
CA PRO A 24 -7.83 19.74 -33.26
C PRO A 24 -8.48 19.16 -31.99
N VAL A 25 -9.78 18.80 -32.02
CA VAL A 25 -10.44 18.17 -30.87
C VAL A 25 -9.93 16.71 -30.65
N LEU A 26 -9.70 15.98 -31.73
CA LEU A 26 -9.11 14.63 -31.65
C LEU A 26 -7.64 14.69 -31.23
N LEU A 27 -6.87 15.67 -31.71
CA LEU A 27 -5.50 15.91 -31.28
C LEU A 27 -5.42 16.35 -29.80
N ALA A 28 -6.29 17.22 -29.34
CA ALA A 28 -6.38 17.63 -27.95
C ALA A 28 -6.80 16.45 -27.04
N GLY A 29 -7.71 15.59 -27.51
CA GLY A 29 -8.09 14.37 -26.81
C GLY A 29 -6.93 13.36 -26.73
N ALA A 30 -6.19 13.16 -27.81
CA ALA A 30 -5.01 12.29 -27.83
C ALA A 30 -3.87 12.83 -26.96
N LEU A 31 -3.64 14.15 -26.96
CA LEU A 31 -2.65 14.80 -26.10
C LEU A 31 -3.06 14.74 -24.63
N GLY A 32 -4.36 14.84 -24.31
CA GLY A 32 -4.91 14.63 -22.97
C GLY A 32 -4.72 13.19 -22.48
N CYS A 33 -4.83 12.20 -23.35
CA CYS A 33 -4.55 10.79 -22.99
C CYS A 33 -3.06 10.53 -22.72
N LEU A 34 -2.14 11.25 -23.36
CA LEU A 34 -0.69 11.13 -23.11
C LEU A 34 -0.28 11.71 -21.75
N THR A 35 -1.00 12.70 -21.22
CA THR A 35 -0.74 13.23 -19.88
C THR A 35 -1.25 12.32 -18.75
N LEU A 36 -2.17 11.41 -19.04
CA LEU A 36 -2.68 10.42 -18.07
C LEU A 36 -1.65 9.36 -17.68
N SER A 37 -0.63 9.12 -18.50
CA SER A 37 0.45 8.17 -18.17
C SER A 37 1.33 8.64 -17.00
N GLY A 38 1.26 9.92 -16.61
CA GLY A 38 1.89 10.49 -15.42
C GLY A 38 1.11 10.27 -14.11
N CYS A 39 -0.10 9.68 -14.15
CA CYS A 39 -0.93 9.54 -12.96
C CYS A 39 -0.41 8.45 -12.03
N ILE A 40 -0.07 8.79 -10.78
CA ILE A 40 0.35 7.85 -9.74
C ILE A 40 -0.61 6.67 -9.58
N TYR A 41 -1.93 6.90 -9.72
CA TYR A 41 -2.92 5.83 -9.58
C TYR A 41 -2.79 4.75 -10.66
N LEU A 42 -2.42 5.12 -11.89
CA LEU A 42 -2.17 4.16 -12.96
C LEU A 42 -0.90 3.36 -12.69
N ARG A 43 0.15 4.02 -12.17
CA ARG A 43 1.38 3.32 -11.76
C ARG A 43 1.14 2.36 -10.60
N LEU A 44 0.30 2.74 -9.62
CA LEU A 44 -0.08 1.85 -8.52
C LEU A 44 -0.94 0.67 -8.98
N LEU A 45 -1.85 0.88 -9.94
CA LEU A 45 -2.63 -0.21 -10.52
C LEU A 45 -1.72 -1.18 -11.29
N GLU A 46 -0.78 -0.64 -12.07
CA GLU A 46 0.21 -1.46 -12.78
C GLU A 46 1.11 -2.23 -11.79
N LEU A 47 1.60 -1.57 -10.73
CA LEU A 47 2.36 -2.24 -9.67
C LEU A 47 1.56 -3.41 -9.05
N ARG A 48 0.29 -3.20 -8.73
CA ARG A 48 -0.59 -4.25 -8.22
C ARG A 48 -0.69 -5.42 -9.19
N ASN A 49 -0.89 -5.14 -10.48
CA ASN A 49 -0.96 -6.18 -11.52
C ASN A 49 0.37 -6.94 -11.65
N GLN A 50 1.50 -6.23 -11.50
CA GLN A 50 2.82 -6.85 -11.49
C GLN A 50 3.02 -7.73 -10.25
N LEU A 51 2.55 -7.31 -9.07
CA LEU A 51 2.60 -8.12 -7.85
C LEU A 51 1.76 -9.38 -7.96
N ALA A 52 0.63 -9.35 -8.69
CA ALA A 52 -0.18 -10.53 -8.97
C ALA A 52 0.55 -11.56 -9.86
N ALA A 53 1.49 -11.11 -10.69
CA ALA A 53 2.34 -11.95 -11.51
C ALA A 53 3.81 -11.82 -11.08
N PHE A 54 4.06 -11.95 -9.76
CA PHE A 54 5.31 -11.60 -9.09
C PHE A 54 6.55 -12.15 -9.80
N ASP A 55 6.61 -13.45 -10.05
CA ASP A 55 7.81 -14.11 -10.60
C ASP A 55 8.15 -13.66 -12.04
N ARG A 56 7.19 -13.06 -12.75
CA ARG A 56 7.41 -12.46 -14.08
C ARG A 56 8.08 -11.09 -14.00
N TYR A 57 7.71 -10.29 -13.00
CA TYR A 57 8.10 -8.88 -12.92
C TYR A 57 9.12 -8.56 -11.86
N PHE A 58 9.32 -9.48 -10.90
CA PHE A 58 10.25 -9.29 -9.79
C PHE A 58 11.20 -10.47 -9.68
N GLU A 59 12.34 -10.19 -9.10
CA GLU A 59 13.34 -11.17 -8.68
C GLU A 59 13.63 -10.93 -7.20
N ALA A 60 13.56 -11.99 -6.39
CA ALA A 60 13.84 -11.91 -4.96
C ALA A 60 15.12 -12.66 -4.62
N ASP A 61 16.10 -11.94 -4.05
CA ASP A 61 17.30 -12.52 -3.44
C ASP A 61 17.12 -12.52 -1.91
N LEU A 62 17.25 -13.71 -1.31
CA LEU A 62 17.01 -13.95 0.10
C LEU A 62 18.28 -14.26 0.90
N ARG A 63 19.46 -14.12 0.31
CA ARG A 63 20.72 -14.47 0.96
C ARG A 63 21.04 -13.55 2.15
N GLU A 64 20.98 -12.25 1.93
CA GLU A 64 21.27 -11.20 2.90
C GLU A 64 20.07 -10.26 3.04
N GLY A 65 19.14 -10.59 3.92
CA GLY A 65 17.85 -9.90 4.00
C GLY A 65 16.92 -10.31 2.86
N VAL A 66 16.08 -9.38 2.41
CA VAL A 66 15.25 -9.55 1.23
C VAL A 66 15.54 -8.40 0.27
N LYS A 67 16.01 -8.74 -0.93
CA LYS A 67 16.27 -7.79 -2.01
C LYS A 67 15.28 -8.08 -3.13
N ILE A 68 14.33 -7.20 -3.38
CA ILE A 68 13.35 -7.34 -4.46
C ILE A 68 13.76 -6.42 -5.59
N THR A 69 14.13 -6.99 -6.73
CA THR A 69 14.49 -6.26 -7.95
C THR A 69 13.32 -6.24 -8.92
N CYS A 70 12.95 -5.05 -9.39
CA CYS A 70 11.89 -4.83 -10.35
C CYS A 70 12.43 -4.97 -11.78
N ARG A 71 11.98 -5.96 -12.54
CA ARG A 71 12.39 -6.15 -13.95
C ARG A 71 11.78 -5.09 -14.88
N LYS A 72 10.59 -4.60 -14.53
CA LYS A 72 9.90 -3.52 -15.24
C LYS A 72 9.42 -2.48 -14.24
N PRO A 73 10.30 -1.58 -13.77
CA PRO A 73 9.97 -0.60 -12.75
C PRO A 73 8.92 0.41 -13.24
N VAL A 74 7.91 0.67 -12.40
CA VAL A 74 6.80 1.58 -12.71
C VAL A 74 6.73 2.76 -11.74
N LEU A 75 7.21 2.60 -10.50
CA LEU A 75 7.22 3.68 -9.53
C LEU A 75 8.41 4.60 -9.76
N LEU A 76 8.16 5.90 -9.57
CA LEU A 76 9.16 6.94 -9.70
C LEU A 76 9.57 7.48 -8.32
N ASP A 77 10.70 8.14 -8.25
CA ASP A 77 11.17 8.82 -7.05
C ASP A 77 10.19 9.93 -6.59
N GLU A 78 9.57 10.66 -7.54
CA GLU A 78 8.53 11.65 -7.26
C GLU A 78 7.29 11.04 -6.58
N ASP A 79 6.99 9.75 -6.82
CA ASP A 79 5.87 9.06 -6.18
C ASP A 79 6.04 8.93 -4.68
N MET A 80 7.27 9.00 -4.19
CA MET A 80 7.56 8.96 -2.75
C MET A 80 6.92 10.14 -2.01
N ALA A 81 6.81 11.29 -2.67
CA ALA A 81 6.11 12.44 -2.11
C ALA A 81 4.60 12.18 -1.92
N PHE A 82 3.96 11.44 -2.83
CA PHE A 82 2.57 11.02 -2.69
C PHE A 82 2.37 10.15 -1.44
N PHE A 83 3.32 9.25 -1.17
CA PHE A 83 3.34 8.44 0.04
C PHE A 83 3.84 9.19 1.27
N ARG A 84 4.18 10.47 1.14
CA ARG A 84 4.80 11.28 2.21
C ARG A 84 6.07 10.64 2.77
N LEU A 85 6.77 9.90 1.92
CA LEU A 85 8.04 9.26 2.25
C LEU A 85 9.17 10.25 2.00
N VAL A 86 9.83 10.66 3.07
CA VAL A 86 11.05 11.47 3.01
C VAL A 86 12.20 10.59 3.48
N PRO A 87 13.22 10.34 2.66
CA PRO A 87 14.36 9.52 3.07
C PRO A 87 15.17 10.22 4.17
N GLU A 88 15.74 9.44 5.09
CA GLU A 88 16.69 9.95 6.08
C GLU A 88 18.00 10.37 5.40
N SER A 89 18.43 9.59 4.41
CA SER A 89 19.61 9.90 3.61
C SER A 89 19.41 9.53 2.15
N ARG A 90 20.11 10.25 1.28
CA ARG A 90 20.23 9.96 -0.16
C ARG A 90 21.70 9.86 -0.49
N GLU A 91 22.08 8.79 -1.15
CA GLU A 91 23.44 8.53 -1.55
C GLU A 91 23.49 8.15 -3.04
N ARG A 92 24.37 8.76 -3.79
CA ARG A 92 24.60 8.40 -5.19
C ARG A 92 25.65 7.30 -5.26
N VAL A 93 25.30 6.18 -5.87
CA VAL A 93 26.18 5.03 -6.07
C VAL A 93 26.24 4.75 -7.58
N GLY A 94 27.22 5.34 -8.25
CA GLY A 94 27.32 5.29 -9.71
C GLY A 94 26.15 5.98 -10.40
N VAL A 95 25.40 5.23 -11.22
CA VAL A 95 24.18 5.69 -11.91
C VAL A 95 22.93 5.58 -11.06
N ALA A 96 23.02 4.93 -9.90
CA ALA A 96 21.90 4.70 -9.01
C ALA A 96 21.87 5.71 -7.87
N GLU A 97 20.69 5.99 -7.36
CA GLU A 97 20.45 6.71 -6.12
C GLU A 97 19.88 5.75 -5.07
N ARG A 98 20.53 5.66 -3.92
CA ARG A 98 20.04 4.92 -2.76
C ARG A 98 19.36 5.88 -1.80
N TRP A 99 18.09 5.62 -1.52
CA TRP A 99 17.31 6.35 -0.54
C TRP A 99 17.06 5.45 0.66
N GLN A 100 17.57 5.85 1.82
CA GLN A 100 17.37 5.12 3.06
C GLN A 100 16.19 5.71 3.82
N PHE A 101 15.25 4.85 4.16
CA PHE A 101 14.12 5.17 5.03
C PHE A 101 14.30 4.42 6.34
N ARG A 102 14.14 5.13 7.45
CA ARG A 102 14.29 4.54 8.78
C ARG A 102 13.20 5.02 9.70
N TRP A 103 12.64 4.09 10.44
CA TRP A 103 11.67 4.34 11.47
C TRP A 103 12.16 3.79 12.79
N VAL A 104 11.99 4.57 13.85
CA VAL A 104 12.31 4.19 15.22
C VAL A 104 11.02 4.00 16.00
N LYS A 105 11.04 3.07 16.92
CA LYS A 105 9.91 2.78 17.79
C LYS A 105 9.55 4.02 18.61
N ASP A 106 8.26 4.31 18.74
CA ASP A 106 7.73 5.41 19.55
C ASP A 106 7.39 4.82 20.93
N ASP A 107 8.25 5.04 21.93
CA ASP A 107 8.20 4.31 23.18
C ASP A 107 7.26 4.90 24.20
N ALA A 108 6.50 3.98 24.84
CA ALA A 108 5.87 4.21 26.13
C ALA A 108 6.74 3.76 27.32
N VAL A 109 7.81 3.00 27.09
CA VAL A 109 8.66 2.42 28.15
C VAL A 109 10.00 3.14 28.16
N ALA A 110 10.27 3.86 29.25
CA ALA A 110 11.43 4.75 29.39
C ALA A 110 12.80 4.06 29.28
N ASP A 111 12.86 2.73 29.46
CA ASP A 111 14.11 1.98 29.54
C ASP A 111 14.55 1.30 28.23
N GLU A 112 13.72 1.32 27.19
CA GLU A 112 14.08 0.74 25.89
C GLU A 112 14.74 1.78 24.96
N ASN A 113 15.91 1.45 24.41
CA ASN A 113 16.46 2.24 23.33
C ASN A 113 15.61 2.00 22.04
N PRO A 114 14.87 3.03 21.55
CA PRO A 114 13.98 2.86 20.38
C PRO A 114 14.71 2.40 19.11
N ARG A 115 16.02 2.62 19.02
CA ARG A 115 16.84 2.15 17.91
C ARG A 115 17.08 0.64 17.89
N ASN A 116 16.91 -0.04 19.02
CA ASN A 116 17.05 -1.51 19.05
C ASN A 116 16.02 -2.20 18.16
N TYR A 117 14.88 -1.57 17.92
CA TYR A 117 13.75 -2.10 17.15
C TYR A 117 13.47 -1.26 15.89
N GLU A 118 14.46 -0.53 15.40
CA GLU A 118 14.27 0.29 14.20
C GLU A 118 13.95 -0.56 12.96
N VAL A 119 13.14 -0.01 12.08
CA VAL A 119 12.85 -0.56 10.77
C VAL A 119 13.56 0.29 9.73
N ALA A 120 14.45 -0.32 8.97
CA ALA A 120 15.15 0.33 7.88
C ALA A 120 14.76 -0.32 6.55
N VAL A 121 14.61 0.48 5.50
CA VAL A 121 14.35 0.03 4.14
C VAL A 121 15.13 0.92 3.19
N ASP A 122 15.85 0.31 2.24
CA ASP A 122 16.52 1.04 1.19
C ASP A 122 15.78 0.89 -0.14
N PHE A 123 15.56 2.01 -0.81
CA PHE A 123 15.06 2.07 -2.16
C PHE A 123 16.19 2.49 -3.11
N ILE A 124 16.35 1.75 -4.20
CA ILE A 124 17.35 2.04 -5.22
C ILE A 124 16.63 2.54 -6.47
N PHE A 125 16.95 3.75 -6.86
CA PHE A 125 16.44 4.37 -8.07
C PHE A 125 17.52 4.41 -9.15
N VAL A 126 17.12 4.13 -10.39
CA VAL A 126 17.94 4.30 -11.59
C VAL A 126 17.08 5.07 -12.59
N ASP A 127 17.57 6.15 -13.15
CA ASP A 127 16.81 7.02 -14.05
C ASP A 127 15.44 7.38 -13.48
N HIS A 128 15.40 7.81 -12.22
CA HIS A 128 14.19 8.17 -11.46
C HIS A 128 13.22 7.01 -11.19
N LYS A 129 13.51 5.76 -11.59
CA LYS A 129 12.63 4.60 -11.41
C LYS A 129 13.09 3.73 -10.25
N LEU A 130 12.14 3.30 -9.41
CA LEU A 130 12.40 2.36 -8.32
C LEU A 130 12.73 0.96 -8.88
N THR A 131 14.01 0.64 -8.92
CA THR A 131 14.50 -0.63 -9.48
C THR A 131 14.67 -1.72 -8.43
N ARG A 132 14.90 -1.35 -7.15
CA ARG A 132 15.13 -2.33 -6.09
C ARG A 132 14.66 -1.83 -4.73
N VAL A 133 14.12 -2.75 -3.94
CA VAL A 133 13.81 -2.56 -2.52
C VAL A 133 14.66 -3.54 -1.71
N ILE A 134 15.32 -3.04 -0.66
CA ILE A 134 16.20 -3.84 0.20
C ILE A 134 15.72 -3.74 1.64
N LEU A 135 15.40 -4.89 2.24
CA LEU A 135 15.09 -5.03 3.66
C LEU A 135 16.23 -5.79 4.35
N PRO A 136 16.75 -5.28 5.47
CA PRO A 136 17.90 -5.87 6.14
C PRO A 136 17.55 -7.21 6.79
N GLU A 137 18.55 -8.08 6.93
CA GLU A 137 18.45 -9.43 7.54
C GLU A 137 17.77 -9.43 8.91
N ARG A 138 18.01 -8.40 9.70
CA ARG A 138 17.46 -8.25 11.05
C ARG A 138 15.93 -8.37 11.09
N LEU A 139 15.22 -7.89 10.06
CA LEU A 139 13.75 -7.98 10.00
C LEU A 139 13.27 -9.43 9.85
N PHE A 140 14.15 -10.32 9.43
CA PHE A 140 13.85 -11.72 9.14
C PHE A 140 14.39 -12.70 10.19
N ALA A 141 14.94 -12.20 11.29
CA ALA A 141 15.38 -13.05 12.39
C ALA A 141 14.22 -13.90 12.98
N PHE A 142 12.99 -13.39 12.87
CA PHE A 142 11.79 -14.01 13.46
C PHE A 142 10.68 -14.27 12.44
N VAL A 143 10.77 -13.65 11.26
CA VAL A 143 9.80 -13.82 10.18
C VAL A 143 10.51 -14.50 9.01
N PRO A 144 10.11 -15.71 8.62
CA PRO A 144 10.72 -16.37 7.46
C PRO A 144 10.62 -15.49 6.22
N LYS A 145 11.72 -15.33 5.48
CA LYS A 145 11.79 -14.50 4.26
C LYS A 145 10.76 -14.93 3.20
N GLN A 146 10.54 -16.24 3.08
CA GLN A 146 9.52 -16.78 2.16
C GLN A 146 8.12 -16.34 2.54
N PHE A 147 7.81 -16.31 3.84
CA PHE A 147 6.52 -15.81 4.31
C PHE A 147 6.31 -14.33 3.99
N PHE A 148 7.35 -13.51 4.14
CA PHE A 148 7.30 -12.12 3.73
C PHE A 148 6.99 -12.00 2.23
N LEU A 149 7.63 -12.80 1.37
CA LEU A 149 7.33 -12.80 -0.07
C LEU A 149 5.90 -13.24 -0.36
N THR A 150 5.36 -14.19 0.40
CA THR A 150 3.95 -14.59 0.29
C THR A 150 3.02 -13.42 0.60
N ILE A 151 3.31 -12.65 1.65
CA ILE A 151 2.57 -11.42 1.95
C ILE A 151 2.67 -10.41 0.79
N VAL A 152 3.85 -10.20 0.24
CA VAL A 152 4.06 -9.25 -0.87
C VAL A 152 3.26 -9.69 -2.11
N ARG A 153 3.27 -10.99 -2.45
CA ARG A 153 2.45 -11.55 -3.54
C ARG A 153 0.96 -11.38 -3.30
N ALA A 154 0.50 -11.62 -2.06
CA ALA A 154 -0.90 -11.47 -1.68
C ALA A 154 -1.44 -10.06 -1.94
N PHE A 155 -0.60 -9.02 -1.88
CA PHE A 155 -1.00 -7.67 -2.24
C PHE A 155 -1.30 -7.49 -3.73
N GLY A 156 -0.82 -8.36 -4.61
CA GLY A 156 -1.22 -8.40 -6.02
C GLY A 156 -2.72 -8.69 -6.19
N HIS A 157 -3.31 -9.42 -5.26
CA HIS A 157 -4.73 -9.79 -5.22
C HIS A 157 -5.52 -9.01 -4.17
N ALA A 158 -4.91 -7.98 -3.55
CA ALA A 158 -5.55 -7.22 -2.49
C ALA A 158 -6.84 -6.54 -2.97
N ARG A 159 -7.88 -6.62 -2.12
CA ARG A 159 -9.11 -5.84 -2.27
C ARG A 159 -8.84 -4.40 -1.83
N ILE A 160 -9.03 -3.47 -2.73
CA ILE A 160 -8.81 -2.04 -2.48
C ILE A 160 -10.15 -1.35 -2.26
N ASP A 161 -10.33 -0.80 -1.08
CA ASP A 161 -11.43 0.11 -0.74
C ASP A 161 -10.89 1.55 -0.84
N LYS A 162 -11.29 2.27 -1.90
CA LYS A 162 -10.82 3.63 -2.17
C LYS A 162 -11.38 4.65 -1.19
N GLU A 163 -12.60 4.44 -0.70
CA GLU A 163 -13.27 5.36 0.24
C GLU A 163 -12.60 5.28 1.61
N LYS A 164 -12.32 4.06 2.08
CA LYS A 164 -11.65 3.81 3.35
C LYS A 164 -10.12 3.85 3.26
N ARG A 165 -9.57 4.00 2.04
CA ARG A 165 -8.13 3.90 1.78
C ARG A 165 -7.51 2.63 2.39
N THR A 166 -8.17 1.50 2.19
CA THR A 166 -7.77 0.21 2.77
C THR A 166 -7.41 -0.77 1.67
N ALA A 167 -6.28 -1.46 1.83
CA ALA A 167 -5.89 -2.61 1.05
C ALA A 167 -5.93 -3.85 1.95
N SER A 168 -6.84 -4.77 1.67
CA SER A 168 -7.05 -6.00 2.46
C SER A 168 -6.63 -7.21 1.66
N THR A 169 -5.90 -8.11 2.29
CA THR A 169 -5.51 -9.39 1.69
C THR A 169 -5.56 -10.52 2.72
N SER A 170 -5.64 -11.76 2.24
CA SER A 170 -5.55 -12.97 3.05
C SER A 170 -4.36 -13.79 2.57
N VAL A 171 -3.48 -14.14 3.49
CA VAL A 171 -2.30 -14.97 3.18
C VAL A 171 -2.69 -16.39 2.77
N ARG A 172 -3.90 -16.84 3.13
CA ARG A 172 -4.39 -18.19 2.83
C ARG A 172 -4.58 -18.45 1.34
N GLU A 173 -4.99 -17.42 0.59
CA GLU A 173 -5.33 -17.56 -0.83
C GLU A 173 -4.10 -17.78 -1.72
N ASP A 174 -2.92 -17.37 -1.24
CA ASP A 174 -1.68 -17.41 -1.99
C ASP A 174 -0.74 -18.57 -1.59
N LEU A 175 -1.13 -19.36 -0.59
CA LEU A 175 -0.39 -20.54 -0.19
C LEU A 175 -0.82 -21.73 -1.04
N GLY A 176 0.14 -22.41 -1.66
CA GLY A 176 -0.12 -23.69 -2.32
C GLY A 176 -0.74 -24.71 -1.36
N PRO A 177 -1.47 -25.73 -1.87
CA PRO A 177 -2.26 -26.66 -1.07
C PRO A 177 -1.48 -27.43 0.03
N ASN A 178 -0.16 -27.47 -0.06
CA ASN A 178 0.72 -28.18 0.88
C ASN A 178 1.60 -27.24 1.73
N GLN A 179 1.37 -25.91 1.68
CA GLN A 179 2.16 -24.96 2.44
C GLN A 179 1.38 -24.52 3.68
N THR A 180 1.91 -24.87 4.85
CA THR A 180 1.43 -24.33 6.11
C THR A 180 2.00 -22.93 6.29
N PRO A 181 1.17 -21.90 6.49
CA PRO A 181 1.68 -20.57 6.75
C PRO A 181 2.54 -20.56 8.00
N PRO A 182 3.72 -19.95 7.97
CA PRO A 182 4.51 -19.76 9.17
C PRO A 182 3.67 -18.93 10.15
N GLN A 183 3.61 -19.41 11.37
CA GLN A 183 2.81 -18.78 12.42
C GLN A 183 3.70 -17.85 13.20
N LEU A 184 3.40 -16.55 13.15
CA LEU A 184 3.96 -15.57 14.06
C LEU A 184 3.35 -15.78 15.45
N VAL A 185 4.19 -15.88 16.47
CA VAL A 185 3.72 -15.98 17.84
C VAL A 185 4.16 -14.78 18.68
N ARG A 186 3.56 -14.63 19.84
CA ARG A 186 3.84 -13.56 20.79
C ARG A 186 5.33 -13.35 21.06
N LYS A 187 6.08 -14.46 21.23
CA LYS A 187 7.53 -14.45 21.50
C LYS A 187 8.31 -13.78 20.35
N ASP A 188 7.93 -14.07 19.12
CA ASP A 188 8.62 -13.54 17.94
C ASP A 188 8.39 -12.02 17.81
N LEU A 189 7.16 -11.57 18.10
CA LEU A 189 6.85 -10.14 18.11
C LEU A 189 7.65 -9.38 19.17
N MET A 190 7.76 -9.95 20.40
CA MET A 190 8.56 -9.35 21.47
C MET A 190 10.04 -9.26 21.10
N ALA A 191 10.58 -10.30 20.46
CA ALA A 191 11.98 -10.31 20.05
C ALA A 191 12.27 -9.34 18.91
N LEU A 192 11.32 -9.16 17.96
CA LEU A 192 11.48 -8.30 16.79
C LEU A 192 11.16 -6.84 17.11
N LEU A 193 10.07 -6.58 17.83
CA LEU A 193 9.49 -5.24 18.01
C LEU A 193 9.58 -4.74 19.44
N GLY A 194 10.04 -5.57 20.40
CA GLY A 194 10.08 -5.25 21.82
C GLY A 194 8.68 -5.22 22.45
N ALA A 195 8.55 -4.54 23.59
CA ALA A 195 7.27 -4.38 24.28
C ALA A 195 6.30 -3.54 23.45
N PRO A 196 4.99 -3.91 23.37
CA PRO A 196 4.00 -3.09 22.68
C PRO A 196 3.74 -1.78 23.43
N LEU A 197 3.39 -0.73 22.70
CA LEU A 197 2.95 0.55 23.26
C LEU A 197 1.66 0.40 24.09
N GLU A 198 0.77 -0.50 23.65
CA GLU A 198 -0.51 -0.75 24.27
C GLU A 198 -0.88 -2.22 24.14
N THR A 199 -1.38 -2.79 25.23
CA THR A 199 -1.96 -4.14 25.24
C THR A 199 -3.41 -4.04 25.72
N LYS A 200 -4.36 -4.51 24.90
CA LYS A 200 -5.79 -4.45 25.20
C LYS A 200 -6.48 -5.78 24.90
N PRO A 201 -7.21 -6.37 25.86
CA PRO A 201 -8.11 -7.48 25.58
C PRO A 201 -9.29 -6.98 24.73
N THR A 202 -9.68 -7.78 23.73
CA THR A 202 -10.84 -7.54 22.87
C THR A 202 -11.59 -8.85 22.66
N GLU A 203 -12.79 -8.79 22.12
CA GLU A 203 -13.55 -10.00 21.75
C GLU A 203 -12.81 -10.86 20.70
N ALA A 204 -12.03 -10.22 19.83
CA ALA A 204 -11.25 -10.89 18.80
C ALA A 204 -9.92 -11.48 19.31
N GLY A 205 -9.54 -11.23 20.58
CA GLY A 205 -8.28 -11.65 21.16
C GLY A 205 -7.53 -10.53 21.87
N ILE A 206 -6.24 -10.72 22.08
CA ILE A 206 -5.38 -9.70 22.70
C ILE A 206 -4.82 -8.80 21.60
N LEU A 207 -5.11 -7.51 21.67
CA LEU A 207 -4.60 -6.53 20.73
C LEU A 207 -3.30 -5.92 21.28
N TRP A 208 -2.26 -6.00 20.47
CA TRP A 208 -0.99 -5.33 20.69
C TRP A 208 -0.82 -4.21 19.69
N ARG A 209 -0.45 -3.02 20.16
CA ARG A 209 -0.21 -1.85 19.32
C ARG A 209 1.24 -1.43 19.38
N TYR A 210 1.79 -1.16 18.22
CA TYR A 210 3.12 -0.60 18.01
C TYR A 210 2.99 0.70 17.22
N ARG A 211 3.84 1.65 17.52
CA ARG A 211 3.95 2.89 16.78
C ARG A 211 5.40 3.18 16.46
N TYR A 212 5.62 3.59 15.23
CA TYR A 212 6.91 3.98 14.74
C TYR A 212 6.86 5.39 14.18
N ARG A 213 7.88 6.17 14.44
CA ARG A 213 8.09 7.49 13.86
C ARG A 213 9.31 7.47 12.95
N PRO A 214 9.38 8.36 11.92
CA PRO A 214 10.59 8.52 11.15
C PRO A 214 11.78 8.88 12.05
N ALA A 215 12.96 8.35 11.73
CA ALA A 215 14.18 8.64 12.46
C ALA A 215 14.62 10.10 12.24
N SER A 216 14.34 10.67 11.06
CA SER A 216 14.64 12.06 10.76
C SER A 216 13.72 13.02 11.52
N PRO A 217 14.27 13.94 12.34
CA PRO A 217 13.47 14.90 13.10
C PRO A 217 12.69 15.89 12.23
N SER A 218 13.16 16.14 11.01
CA SER A 218 12.51 17.03 10.05
C SER A 218 11.21 16.43 9.46
N GLN A 219 11.03 15.13 9.60
CA GLN A 219 9.87 14.42 9.06
C GLN A 219 8.80 14.25 10.15
N ARG A 220 7.81 15.15 10.17
CA ARG A 220 6.63 15.04 11.06
C ARG A 220 5.56 14.07 10.53
N SER A 221 5.55 13.78 9.26
CA SER A 221 4.63 12.85 8.58
C SER A 221 5.30 11.50 8.35
N GLY A 222 4.51 10.44 8.18
CA GLY A 222 5.04 9.12 7.86
C GLY A 222 5.16 8.18 9.08
N ARG A 223 4.33 8.41 10.11
CA ARG A 223 4.19 7.45 11.22
C ARG A 223 3.60 6.14 10.71
N ILE A 224 4.06 5.06 11.29
CA ILE A 224 3.52 3.72 11.09
C ILE A 224 2.84 3.30 12.39
N ASP A 225 1.55 3.04 12.35
CA ASP A 225 0.81 2.39 13.43
C ASP A 225 0.55 0.93 13.00
N ALA A 226 0.97 -0.03 13.82
CA ALA A 226 0.72 -1.44 13.59
C ALA A 226 0.00 -2.05 14.78
N THR A 227 -1.05 -2.82 14.51
CA THR A 227 -1.78 -3.60 15.50
C THR A 227 -1.74 -5.07 15.15
N PHE A 228 -1.44 -5.88 16.15
CA PHE A 228 -1.42 -7.33 16.05
C PHE A 228 -2.53 -7.88 16.94
N THR A 229 -3.42 -8.68 16.37
CA THR A 229 -4.41 -9.41 17.14
C THR A 229 -3.89 -10.82 17.40
N LEU A 230 -3.71 -11.16 18.66
CA LEU A 230 -3.19 -12.46 19.10
C LEU A 230 -4.34 -13.32 19.65
N ASP A 231 -4.26 -14.60 19.36
CA ASP A 231 -5.09 -15.60 20.01
C ASP A 231 -4.71 -15.72 21.49
N PRO A 232 -5.64 -15.60 22.43
CA PRO A 232 -5.31 -15.67 23.85
C PRO A 232 -4.83 -17.04 24.31
N ALA A 233 -5.29 -18.12 23.70
CA ALA A 233 -4.94 -19.49 24.07
C ALA A 233 -3.61 -19.95 23.47
N SER A 234 -3.41 -19.72 22.16
CA SER A 234 -2.24 -20.17 21.42
C SER A 234 -1.13 -19.13 21.29
N SER A 235 -1.40 -17.89 21.67
CA SER A 235 -0.50 -16.73 21.47
C SER A 235 -0.10 -16.47 20.01
N LYS A 236 -0.83 -17.03 19.05
CA LYS A 236 -0.58 -16.88 17.62
C LYS A 236 -1.16 -15.56 17.10
N VAL A 237 -0.48 -14.94 16.16
CA VAL A 237 -1.00 -13.76 15.46
C VAL A 237 -2.09 -14.21 14.49
N ARG A 238 -3.30 -13.67 14.66
CA ARG A 238 -4.47 -13.92 13.80
C ARG A 238 -4.64 -12.85 12.73
N ARG A 239 -4.22 -11.62 13.04
CA ARG A 239 -4.39 -10.48 12.14
C ARG A 239 -3.30 -9.45 12.37
N ILE A 240 -2.82 -8.87 11.29
CA ILE A 240 -1.96 -7.68 11.32
C ILE A 240 -2.72 -6.56 10.62
N ARG A 241 -2.88 -5.44 11.29
CA ARG A 241 -3.41 -4.23 10.69
C ARG A 241 -2.38 -3.13 10.83
N GLY A 242 -1.88 -2.64 9.72
CA GLY A 242 -0.90 -1.57 9.66
C GLY A 242 -1.50 -0.34 9.01
N ARG A 243 -1.35 0.82 9.64
CA ARG A 243 -1.58 2.10 8.99
C ARG A 243 -0.23 2.68 8.61
N VAL A 244 0.03 2.67 7.32
CA VAL A 244 1.22 3.25 6.73
C VAL A 244 0.77 4.48 5.94
N PHE A 245 1.15 5.67 6.39
CA PHE A 245 0.65 6.94 5.86
C PHE A 245 -0.89 7.03 5.97
N ASP A 246 -1.55 7.24 4.83
CA ASP A 246 -3.02 7.32 4.78
C ASP A 246 -3.66 6.00 4.29
N VAL A 247 -2.86 4.94 4.13
CA VAL A 247 -3.35 3.62 3.68
C VAL A 247 -3.34 2.64 4.85
N THR A 248 -4.43 1.96 5.06
CA THR A 248 -4.53 0.84 6.00
C THR A 248 -4.27 -0.47 5.25
N LEU A 249 -3.29 -1.22 5.74
CA LEU A 249 -3.02 -2.59 5.31
C LEU A 249 -3.67 -3.53 6.31
N ASP A 250 -4.41 -4.52 5.83
CA ASP A 250 -5.12 -5.48 6.66
C ASP A 250 -4.83 -6.90 6.18
N ILE A 251 -4.12 -7.67 7.00
CA ILE A 251 -3.64 -9.00 6.67
C ILE A 251 -4.24 -9.99 7.64
N ALA A 252 -5.08 -10.89 7.15
CA ALA A 252 -5.63 -12.00 7.92
C ALA A 252 -4.76 -13.26 7.75
N PHE A 253 -4.62 -14.04 8.82
CA PHE A 253 -3.91 -15.32 8.80
C PHE A 253 -4.93 -16.47 8.84
N PRO A 254 -4.60 -17.63 8.21
CA PRO A 254 -5.41 -18.83 8.34
C PRO A 254 -5.55 -19.20 9.83
N ASP A 255 -6.59 -19.91 10.18
CA ASP A 255 -7.01 -20.22 11.57
C ASP A 255 -7.58 -19.02 12.35
N SER A 256 -7.69 -17.84 11.75
CA SER A 256 -8.44 -16.78 12.39
C SER A 256 -9.94 -17.06 12.25
N THR A 257 -10.61 -17.34 13.35
CA THR A 257 -12.07 -17.39 13.43
C THR A 257 -12.71 -16.01 13.31
N ILE A 258 -11.92 -14.97 13.14
CA ILE A 258 -12.40 -13.62 12.88
C ILE A 258 -12.94 -13.60 11.47
N PRO A 259 -14.26 -13.41 11.27
CA PRO A 259 -14.81 -13.29 9.93
C PRO A 259 -14.12 -12.13 9.21
N PRO A 260 -13.92 -12.22 7.89
CA PRO A 260 -13.55 -11.06 7.11
C PRO A 260 -14.54 -9.93 7.42
N PRO A 261 -14.13 -8.66 7.36
CA PRO A 261 -15.04 -7.54 7.58
C PRO A 261 -16.26 -7.78 6.72
N ALA A 262 -17.44 -7.82 7.40
CA ALA A 262 -18.70 -8.16 6.76
C ALA A 262 -18.80 -7.36 5.46
N ASP A 263 -19.06 -8.06 4.36
CA ASP A 263 -19.33 -7.44 3.07
C ASP A 263 -20.48 -6.47 3.30
N ILE A 264 -20.16 -5.18 3.34
CA ILE A 264 -21.16 -4.14 3.22
C ILE A 264 -21.70 -4.34 1.81
N LYS A 265 -22.82 -5.10 1.70
CA LYS A 265 -23.59 -5.15 0.47
C LYS A 265 -23.78 -3.71 0.01
N PRO A 266 -23.48 -3.39 -1.24
CA PRO A 266 -23.84 -2.09 -1.77
C PRO A 266 -25.35 -1.93 -1.52
N ALA A 267 -25.72 -0.84 -0.87
CA ALA A 267 -27.13 -0.51 -0.65
C ALA A 267 -27.83 -0.63 -2.00
N ALA A 268 -28.82 -1.52 -2.06
CA ALA A 268 -29.66 -1.67 -3.24
C ALA A 268 -30.19 -0.28 -3.59
N ASN A 269 -30.01 0.13 -4.85
CA ASN A 269 -30.57 1.34 -5.39
C ASN A 269 -32.06 1.38 -5.03
N VAL A 270 -32.40 2.24 -4.09
CA VAL A 270 -33.78 2.65 -3.88
C VAL A 270 -34.18 3.41 -5.13
N ALA A 271 -34.87 2.73 -6.03
CA ALA A 271 -35.58 3.37 -7.11
C ALA A 271 -36.57 4.35 -6.50
N THR A 272 -36.33 5.62 -6.66
CA THR A 272 -37.30 6.69 -6.34
C THR A 272 -38.40 6.69 -7.41
N PRO A 273 -39.69 6.78 -7.03
CA PRO A 273 -40.81 6.75 -7.94
C PRO A 273 -40.88 8.00 -8.87
#